data_e691e8199e6065f4aa5e08bb84a0b8e9
#
_entry.id   e691e8199e6065f4aa5e08bb84a0b8e9
#
_cell.length_a   1.000
_cell.length_b   1.000
_cell.length_c   1.000
_cell.angle_alpha   90.00
_cell.angle_beta   90.00
_cell.angle_gamma   90.00
#
_symmetry.space_group_name_H-M   'P 1'
#
loop_
_entity.id
_entity.type
_entity.pdbx_description
1 polymer ?
#
loop_
_entity_poly.entity_id
_entity_poly.type
_entity_poly.pdbx_seq_one_letter_code
_entity_poly.pdbx_strand_id
1 'polypeptide(L)'
;MGHSTAIPYGDLVTGGGRNLEELKQEVWRRVERGIMPLGGIAPDDARAALAAIDSLSREQWAQAWSRVGEQHFAKAQSLEAGDRAGAAAEYWHAWRLHHFARWPVENTPAKRHAKQRALDAFRQYCRLLDPVMEVVRIPFDGKEIVAYLRRPAGPRPAPVVLGIAGLDSRKEDVAAYTDRYLKHGIAIIAVDLPGTGESPHEAAQVTSDRMFSAVLDYLETLPGIDGKRMLVQGRSASGYWAAKLAYTERARLRGAVVHGGAVHRSFQPEWLRPALKTGEYLYDYLEAKEKTFGASGLEDLIEKSKHFSLLDQGLLDQPSAPMLVVNGARDSQTTVADVFILLEHGDAKEAWVNPKGGHMGRSPEWPQSAIVEQVVMPWILRRLEVAG
;
A
#
# COMPACT_ATOMS: atom_id res chain seq x y z
N MET A 1 -7.96 13.00 41.67
CA MET A 1 -6.60 13.05 41.12
C MET A 1 -6.35 11.73 40.41
N GLY A 2 -6.72 11.65 39.15
CA GLY A 2 -6.51 10.47 38.32
C GLY A 2 -5.13 10.57 37.67
N HIS A 3 -4.21 9.70 38.03
CA HIS A 3 -2.94 9.57 37.33
C HIS A 3 -3.22 9.03 35.94
N SER A 4 -3.13 9.91 34.93
CA SER A 4 -2.97 9.50 33.54
C SER A 4 -1.62 8.79 33.45
N THR A 5 -1.62 7.46 33.45
CA THR A 5 -0.45 6.67 33.09
C THR A 5 -0.25 6.82 31.59
N ALA A 6 0.50 7.86 31.20
CA ALA A 6 1.05 7.92 29.85
C ALA A 6 1.85 6.61 29.63
N ILE A 7 1.49 5.84 28.61
CA ILE A 7 2.24 4.63 28.22
C ILE A 7 3.64 5.12 27.83
N PRO A 8 4.70 4.53 28.40
CA PRO A 8 6.06 4.91 28.04
C PRO A 8 6.25 4.76 26.52
N TYR A 9 6.76 5.80 25.88
CA TYR A 9 7.00 5.86 24.43
C TYR A 9 7.79 4.64 23.90
N GLY A 10 8.65 4.03 24.74
CA GLY A 10 9.44 2.84 24.43
C GLY A 10 8.62 1.60 24.06
N ASP A 11 7.45 1.39 24.65
CA ASP A 11 6.65 0.18 24.43
C ASP A 11 5.87 0.19 23.10
N LEU A 12 5.65 1.36 22.51
CA LEU A 12 5.00 1.53 21.21
C LEU A 12 6.01 1.45 20.04
N VAL A 13 7.25 1.86 20.27
CA VAL A 13 8.32 1.96 19.27
C VAL A 13 8.87 0.60 18.86
N THR A 14 8.70 -0.45 19.67
CA THR A 14 9.35 -1.76 19.48
C THR A 14 8.47 -2.82 18.78
N GLY A 15 7.39 -2.43 18.08
CA GLY A 15 6.58 -3.39 17.33
C GLY A 15 6.01 -4.52 18.19
N GLY A 16 5.43 -4.18 19.34
CA GLY A 16 4.86 -5.15 20.29
C GLY A 16 5.85 -5.68 21.33
N GLY A 17 6.91 -4.93 21.62
CA GLY A 17 7.85 -5.25 22.71
C GLY A 17 8.86 -6.36 22.39
N ARG A 18 9.05 -6.72 21.11
CA ARG A 18 10.02 -7.76 20.71
C ARG A 18 11.45 -7.35 21.03
N ASN A 19 12.19 -8.25 21.66
CA ASN A 19 13.64 -8.14 21.75
C ASN A 19 14.29 -8.44 20.38
N LEU A 20 15.62 -8.28 20.30
CA LEU A 20 16.34 -8.44 19.03
C LEU A 20 16.17 -9.84 18.42
N GLU A 21 16.28 -10.87 19.23
CA GLU A 21 16.16 -12.25 18.77
C GLU A 21 14.74 -12.58 18.29
N GLU A 22 13.73 -12.19 19.05
CA GLU A 22 12.32 -12.34 18.65
C GLU A 22 11.99 -11.58 17.36
N LEU A 23 12.59 -10.39 17.16
CA LEU A 23 12.40 -9.63 15.95
C LEU A 23 13.07 -10.31 14.76
N LYS A 24 14.29 -10.83 14.89
CA LYS A 24 14.98 -11.60 13.85
C LYS A 24 14.19 -12.86 13.48
N GLN A 25 13.68 -13.59 14.47
CA GLN A 25 12.87 -14.79 14.26
C GLN A 25 11.57 -14.47 13.50
N GLU A 26 10.88 -13.38 13.86
CA GLU A 26 9.66 -12.96 13.16
C GLU A 26 9.96 -12.52 11.71
N VAL A 27 11.06 -11.80 11.48
CA VAL A 27 11.52 -11.46 10.14
C VAL A 27 11.80 -12.71 9.32
N TRP A 28 12.55 -13.66 9.89
CA TRP A 28 12.86 -14.93 9.24
C TRP A 28 11.59 -15.71 8.88
N ARG A 29 10.67 -15.86 9.83
CA ARG A 29 9.38 -16.51 9.61
C ARG A 29 8.58 -15.88 8.44
N ARG A 30 8.63 -14.55 8.31
CA ARG A 30 7.96 -13.84 7.20
C ARG A 30 8.65 -14.06 5.86
N VAL A 31 9.97 -14.15 5.83
CA VAL A 31 10.72 -14.49 4.62
C VAL A 31 10.33 -15.90 4.14
N GLU A 32 10.39 -16.90 5.02
CA GLU A 32 10.04 -18.29 4.68
C GLU A 32 8.61 -18.45 4.14
N ARG A 33 7.67 -17.64 4.65
CA ARG A 33 6.26 -17.69 4.27
C ARG A 33 5.87 -16.68 3.19
N GLY A 34 6.80 -15.90 2.69
CA GLY A 34 6.51 -14.84 1.71
C GLY A 34 5.54 -13.76 2.21
N ILE A 35 5.52 -13.50 3.54
CA ILE A 35 4.60 -12.53 4.16
C ILE A 35 5.16 -11.11 4.05
N MET A 36 4.32 -10.17 3.59
CA MET A 36 4.70 -8.76 3.54
C MET A 36 5.18 -8.22 4.91
N PRO A 37 6.15 -7.31 4.93
CA PRO A 37 6.81 -6.63 3.79
C PRO A 37 7.96 -7.42 3.15
N LEU A 38 8.20 -8.65 3.56
CA LEU A 38 9.36 -9.49 3.19
C LEU A 38 9.09 -10.43 1.99
N GLY A 39 7.89 -10.42 1.45
CA GLY A 39 7.57 -11.24 0.26
C GLY A 39 8.50 -10.93 -0.92
N GLY A 40 9.08 -11.96 -1.53
CA GLY A 40 10.00 -11.83 -2.66
C GLY A 40 11.47 -11.56 -2.29
N ILE A 41 11.82 -11.49 -1.02
CA ILE A 41 13.22 -11.49 -0.56
C ILE A 41 13.71 -12.94 -0.48
N ALA A 42 14.87 -13.20 -1.07
CA ALA A 42 15.46 -14.53 -1.03
C ALA A 42 15.98 -14.88 0.37
N PRO A 43 15.87 -16.17 0.81
CA PRO A 43 16.34 -16.58 2.13
C PRO A 43 17.82 -16.30 2.40
N ASP A 44 18.68 -16.42 1.38
CA ASP A 44 20.12 -16.17 1.53
C ASP A 44 20.41 -14.68 1.76
N ASP A 45 19.71 -13.80 1.08
CA ASP A 45 19.79 -12.33 1.26
C ASP A 45 19.37 -11.96 2.68
N ALA A 46 18.26 -12.55 3.16
CA ALA A 46 17.77 -12.32 4.50
C ALA A 46 18.76 -12.80 5.56
N ARG A 47 19.38 -13.97 5.37
CA ARG A 47 20.46 -14.46 6.28
C ARG A 47 21.65 -13.50 6.33
N ALA A 48 22.12 -13.04 5.17
CA ALA A 48 23.23 -12.10 5.08
C ALA A 48 22.92 -10.78 5.79
N ALA A 49 21.73 -10.23 5.60
CA ALA A 49 21.29 -9.01 6.27
C ALA A 49 21.16 -9.20 7.80
N LEU A 50 20.47 -10.26 8.25
CA LEU A 50 20.23 -10.52 9.67
C LEU A 50 21.51 -10.84 10.45
N ALA A 51 22.52 -11.47 9.80
CA ALA A 51 23.81 -11.73 10.42
C ALA A 51 24.59 -10.45 10.76
N ALA A 52 24.34 -9.36 10.06
CA ALA A 52 25.00 -8.07 10.27
C ALA A 52 24.29 -7.15 11.28
N ILE A 53 23.21 -7.63 11.92
CA ILE A 53 22.41 -6.86 12.87
C ILE A 53 22.65 -7.39 14.27
N ASP A 54 23.05 -6.52 15.20
CA ASP A 54 23.32 -6.85 16.61
C ASP A 54 22.54 -5.98 17.60
N SER A 55 21.67 -5.07 17.11
CA SER A 55 20.86 -4.19 17.93
C SER A 55 19.48 -3.93 17.32
N LEU A 56 18.60 -3.28 18.09
CA LEU A 56 17.29 -2.81 17.61
C LEU A 56 17.37 -1.46 16.88
N SER A 57 18.58 -0.92 16.65
CA SER A 57 18.80 0.35 15.94
C SER A 57 18.23 0.30 14.52
N ARG A 58 17.25 1.16 14.23
CA ARG A 58 16.64 1.27 12.89
C ARG A 58 17.65 1.69 11.83
N GLU A 59 18.65 2.46 12.23
CA GLU A 59 19.76 2.86 11.35
C GLU A 59 20.55 1.63 10.92
N GLN A 60 20.97 0.77 11.88
CA GLN A 60 21.70 -0.45 11.59
C GLN A 60 20.90 -1.44 10.75
N TRP A 61 19.59 -1.60 11.05
CA TRP A 61 18.69 -2.44 10.25
C TRP A 61 18.65 -1.98 8.81
N ALA A 62 18.44 -0.69 8.58
CA ALA A 62 18.39 -0.14 7.23
C ALA A 62 19.73 -0.32 6.48
N GLN A 63 20.86 -0.08 7.14
CA GLN A 63 22.18 -0.27 6.56
C GLN A 63 22.47 -1.73 6.18
N ALA A 64 22.10 -2.68 7.05
CA ALA A 64 22.32 -4.11 6.81
C ALA A 64 21.58 -4.61 5.56
N TRP A 65 20.28 -4.30 5.46
CA TRP A 65 19.47 -4.68 4.30
C TRP A 65 19.89 -3.94 3.03
N SER A 66 20.24 -2.66 3.12
CA SER A 66 20.71 -1.87 1.97
C SER A 66 22.03 -2.41 1.43
N ARG A 67 22.93 -2.88 2.26
CA ARG A 67 24.21 -3.48 1.81
C ARG A 67 24.00 -4.68 0.89
N VAL A 68 23.03 -5.54 1.21
CA VAL A 68 22.67 -6.68 0.33
C VAL A 68 22.02 -6.16 -0.95
N GLY A 69 21.13 -5.14 -0.83
CA GLY A 69 20.51 -4.49 -1.99
C GLY A 69 21.52 -3.89 -2.98
N GLU A 70 22.60 -3.29 -2.50
CA GLU A 70 23.67 -2.74 -3.36
C GLU A 70 24.39 -3.83 -4.15
N GLN A 71 24.57 -5.03 -3.60
CA GLN A 71 25.18 -6.15 -4.33
C GLN A 71 24.33 -6.55 -5.54
N HIS A 72 23.01 -6.66 -5.36
CA HIS A 72 22.07 -6.93 -6.46
C HIS A 72 22.04 -5.78 -7.47
N PHE A 73 22.07 -4.53 -7.00
CA PHE A 73 22.08 -3.37 -7.88
C PHE A 73 23.32 -3.34 -8.78
N ALA A 74 24.51 -3.57 -8.20
CA ALA A 74 25.77 -3.63 -8.96
C ALA A 74 25.78 -4.81 -9.97
N LYS A 75 25.25 -5.97 -9.56
CA LYS A 75 25.11 -7.13 -10.44
C LYS A 75 24.15 -6.83 -11.59
N ALA A 76 23.01 -6.19 -11.33
CA ALA A 76 22.10 -5.76 -12.39
C ALA A 76 22.79 -4.90 -13.44
N GLN A 77 23.57 -3.89 -13.01
CA GLN A 77 24.33 -3.04 -13.92
C GLN A 77 25.31 -3.81 -14.80
N SER A 78 25.97 -4.82 -14.25
CA SER A 78 26.89 -5.66 -15.02
C SER A 78 26.21 -6.55 -16.08
N LEU A 79 24.93 -6.87 -15.89
CA LEU A 79 24.16 -7.72 -16.81
C LEU A 79 23.43 -6.94 -17.90
N GLU A 80 23.23 -5.62 -17.77
CA GLU A 80 22.39 -4.84 -18.68
C GLU A 80 22.74 -4.95 -20.16
N ALA A 81 24.01 -5.05 -20.49
CA ALA A 81 24.46 -5.10 -21.89
C ALA A 81 24.21 -6.45 -22.58
N GLY A 82 24.15 -7.53 -21.82
CA GLY A 82 24.11 -8.90 -22.37
C GLY A 82 22.91 -9.76 -21.93
N ASP A 83 22.31 -9.45 -20.78
CA ASP A 83 21.20 -10.19 -20.22
C ASP A 83 20.13 -9.25 -19.61
N ARG A 84 19.23 -8.76 -20.47
CA ARG A 84 18.14 -7.87 -20.07
C ARG A 84 17.23 -8.47 -19.00
N ALA A 85 16.92 -9.78 -19.09
CA ALA A 85 16.04 -10.46 -18.15
C ALA A 85 16.72 -10.66 -16.79
N GLY A 86 17.98 -11.06 -16.80
CA GLY A 86 18.79 -11.17 -15.58
C GLY A 86 18.99 -9.82 -14.91
N ALA A 87 19.27 -8.75 -15.66
CA ALA A 87 19.35 -7.40 -15.11
C ALA A 87 18.04 -6.96 -14.46
N ALA A 88 16.89 -7.22 -15.09
CA ALA A 88 15.57 -6.90 -14.52
C ALA A 88 15.33 -7.66 -13.22
N ALA A 89 15.66 -8.95 -13.14
CA ALA A 89 15.54 -9.75 -11.93
C ALA A 89 16.41 -9.21 -10.78
N GLU A 90 17.66 -8.83 -11.08
CA GLU A 90 18.57 -8.29 -10.07
C GLU A 90 18.15 -6.89 -9.59
N TYR A 91 17.63 -6.01 -10.47
CA TYR A 91 17.01 -4.74 -10.03
C TYR A 91 15.77 -4.95 -9.18
N TRP A 92 14.96 -5.97 -9.46
CA TRP A 92 13.84 -6.37 -8.62
C TRP A 92 14.30 -6.77 -7.21
N HIS A 93 15.35 -7.61 -7.09
CA HIS A 93 15.91 -8.00 -5.79
C HIS A 93 16.49 -6.80 -5.04
N ALA A 94 17.25 -5.93 -5.73
CA ALA A 94 17.76 -4.69 -5.15
C ALA A 94 16.62 -3.82 -4.61
N TRP A 95 15.57 -3.61 -5.40
CA TRP A 95 14.40 -2.86 -4.97
C TRP A 95 13.77 -3.47 -3.72
N ARG A 96 13.51 -4.79 -3.68
CA ARG A 96 12.88 -5.45 -2.53
C ARG A 96 13.67 -5.25 -1.24
N LEU A 97 14.98 -5.36 -1.30
CA LEU A 97 15.88 -5.20 -0.15
C LEU A 97 15.92 -3.75 0.34
N HIS A 98 16.10 -2.79 -0.54
CA HIS A 98 16.05 -1.37 -0.19
C HIS A 98 14.65 -0.93 0.28
N HIS A 99 13.61 -1.49 -0.31
CA HIS A 99 12.23 -1.24 0.10
C HIS A 99 11.96 -1.72 1.53
N PHE A 100 12.47 -2.90 1.92
CA PHE A 100 12.40 -3.33 3.30
C PHE A 100 13.33 -2.52 4.22
N ALA A 101 14.51 -2.14 3.75
CA ALA A 101 15.43 -1.30 4.52
C ALA A 101 14.80 0.04 4.94
N ARG A 102 13.95 0.68 4.11
CA ARG A 102 13.24 1.93 4.44
C ARG A 102 11.97 1.72 5.29
N TRP A 103 11.47 0.46 5.39
CA TRP A 103 10.15 0.12 5.97
C TRP A 103 10.06 0.44 7.47
N PRO A 104 8.87 0.79 8.01
CA PRO A 104 7.64 1.18 7.30
C PRO A 104 7.63 2.68 6.94
N VAL A 105 8.48 3.48 7.60
CA VAL A 105 8.60 4.94 7.49
C VAL A 105 10.07 5.36 7.49
N GLU A 106 10.39 6.43 6.77
CA GLU A 106 11.76 6.90 6.54
C GLU A 106 12.23 7.87 7.66
N ASN A 107 12.22 7.38 8.91
CA ASN A 107 12.49 8.17 10.12
C ASN A 107 13.98 8.28 10.51
N THR A 108 14.90 7.59 9.80
CA THR A 108 16.35 7.70 10.02
C THR A 108 17.10 8.07 8.73
N PRO A 109 18.35 8.55 8.80
CA PRO A 109 19.18 8.83 7.61
C PRO A 109 19.33 7.61 6.70
N ALA A 110 19.67 6.43 7.23
CA ALA A 110 19.83 5.22 6.43
C ALA A 110 18.50 4.79 5.77
N LYS A 111 17.36 4.92 6.45
CA LYS A 111 16.06 4.64 5.84
C LYS A 111 15.72 5.62 4.71
N ARG A 112 16.06 6.90 4.83
CA ARG A 112 15.89 7.88 3.74
C ARG A 112 16.78 7.54 2.54
N HIS A 113 18.02 7.15 2.80
CA HIS A 113 18.92 6.67 1.74
C HIS A 113 18.36 5.41 1.06
N ALA A 114 17.91 4.42 1.85
CA ALA A 114 17.30 3.21 1.33
C ALA A 114 16.04 3.49 0.47
N LYS A 115 15.21 4.49 0.84
CA LYS A 115 14.09 4.95 0.00
C LYS A 115 14.59 5.38 -1.38
N GLN A 116 15.63 6.22 -1.44
CA GLN A 116 16.16 6.69 -2.72
C GLN A 116 16.70 5.53 -3.57
N ARG A 117 17.46 4.62 -2.95
CA ARG A 117 17.98 3.44 -3.64
C ARG A 117 16.87 2.50 -4.13
N ALA A 118 15.79 2.34 -3.35
CA ALA A 118 14.62 1.59 -3.79
C ALA A 118 13.97 2.20 -5.04
N LEU A 119 13.82 3.53 -5.09
CA LEU A 119 13.30 4.24 -6.25
C LEU A 119 14.21 4.07 -7.48
N ASP A 120 15.53 4.19 -7.29
CA ASP A 120 16.50 4.03 -8.37
C ASP A 120 16.41 2.60 -8.96
N ALA A 121 16.45 1.58 -8.10
CA ALA A 121 16.35 0.18 -8.53
C ALA A 121 15.02 -0.10 -9.26
N PHE A 122 13.90 0.37 -8.72
CA PHE A 122 12.60 0.15 -9.32
C PHE A 122 12.44 0.84 -10.67
N ARG A 123 12.97 2.06 -10.83
CA ARG A 123 12.96 2.77 -12.13
C ARG A 123 13.78 2.04 -13.18
N GLN A 124 14.93 1.46 -12.80
CA GLN A 124 15.71 0.62 -13.72
C GLN A 124 14.94 -0.65 -14.10
N TYR A 125 14.30 -1.31 -13.14
CA TYR A 125 13.40 -2.45 -13.39
C TYR A 125 12.30 -2.08 -14.39
N CYS A 126 11.60 -0.95 -14.19
CA CYS A 126 10.49 -0.50 -15.03
C CYS A 126 10.86 -0.39 -16.51
N ARG A 127 12.05 0.16 -16.83
CA ARG A 127 12.50 0.34 -18.22
C ARG A 127 12.88 -0.96 -18.93
N LEU A 128 13.12 -2.04 -18.15
CA LEU A 128 13.47 -3.35 -18.67
C LEU A 128 12.24 -4.25 -18.89
N LEU A 129 11.06 -3.85 -18.46
CA LEU A 129 9.81 -4.60 -18.67
C LEU A 129 9.32 -4.54 -20.12
N ASP A 130 8.49 -5.51 -20.49
CA ASP A 130 7.74 -5.51 -21.75
C ASP A 130 6.27 -5.89 -21.45
N PRO A 131 5.30 -5.00 -21.77
CA PRO A 131 5.50 -3.59 -22.11
C PRO A 131 6.18 -2.80 -20.99
N VAL A 132 6.90 -1.74 -21.38
CA VAL A 132 7.60 -0.86 -20.44
C VAL A 132 6.61 -0.23 -19.46
N MET A 133 7.04 -0.07 -18.22
CA MET A 133 6.30 0.69 -17.21
C MET A 133 6.73 2.16 -17.24
N GLU A 134 5.79 3.04 -17.53
CA GLU A 134 6.04 4.48 -17.66
C GLU A 134 6.04 5.15 -16.28
N VAL A 135 7.01 6.04 -16.04
CA VAL A 135 6.98 6.97 -14.90
C VAL A 135 6.27 8.23 -15.39
N VAL A 136 5.08 8.49 -14.88
CA VAL A 136 4.30 9.68 -15.24
C VAL A 136 4.33 10.71 -14.12
N ARG A 137 4.31 11.99 -14.52
CA ARG A 137 4.30 13.14 -13.61
C ARG A 137 3.10 14.01 -13.95
N ILE A 138 2.18 14.10 -13.01
CA ILE A 138 0.89 14.78 -13.18
C ILE A 138 0.95 16.09 -12.38
N PRO A 139 0.81 17.26 -13.00
CA PRO A 139 0.79 18.53 -12.27
C PRO A 139 -0.36 18.58 -11.25
N PHE A 140 -0.06 19.01 -10.03
CA PHE A 140 -1.02 19.11 -8.96
C PHE A 140 -0.62 20.16 -7.92
N ASP A 141 -1.41 21.22 -7.75
CA ASP A 141 -1.25 22.28 -6.72
C ASP A 141 0.20 22.80 -6.62
N GLY A 142 0.84 23.10 -7.76
CA GLY A 142 2.24 23.59 -7.83
C GLY A 142 3.32 22.54 -7.57
N LYS A 143 2.94 21.29 -7.38
CA LYS A 143 3.80 20.11 -7.26
C LYS A 143 3.46 19.10 -8.35
N GLU A 144 3.96 17.85 -8.22
CA GLU A 144 3.67 16.75 -9.12
C GLU A 144 3.22 15.52 -8.36
N ILE A 145 2.23 14.79 -8.89
CA ILE A 145 1.94 13.41 -8.51
C ILE A 145 2.82 12.52 -9.37
N VAL A 146 3.71 11.78 -8.76
CA VAL A 146 4.54 10.78 -9.44
C VAL A 146 3.83 9.43 -9.39
N ALA A 147 3.59 8.83 -10.57
CA ALA A 147 2.88 7.58 -10.70
C ALA A 147 3.61 6.61 -11.65
N TYR A 148 3.29 5.31 -11.54
CA TYR A 148 3.69 4.30 -12.50
C TYR A 148 2.48 3.88 -13.32
N LEU A 149 2.56 4.04 -14.64
CA LEU A 149 1.52 3.61 -15.58
C LEU A 149 2.03 2.44 -16.41
N ARG A 150 1.25 1.37 -16.49
CA ARG A 150 1.52 0.26 -17.38
C ARG A 150 0.28 -0.08 -18.18
N ARG A 151 0.44 -0.11 -19.51
CA ARG A 151 -0.64 -0.34 -20.46
C ARG A 151 -0.46 -1.67 -21.19
N PRO A 152 -1.53 -2.44 -21.41
CA PRO A 152 -1.45 -3.63 -22.23
C PRO A 152 -1.14 -3.24 -23.69
N ALA A 153 -0.47 -4.12 -24.42
CA ALA A 153 -0.33 -3.99 -25.87
C ALA A 153 -1.69 -4.21 -26.54
N GLY A 154 -2.00 -3.41 -27.57
CA GLY A 154 -3.20 -3.60 -28.36
C GLY A 154 -3.73 -2.29 -28.97
N PRO A 155 -4.58 -2.40 -30.02
CA PRO A 155 -5.10 -1.23 -30.75
C PRO A 155 -6.32 -0.55 -30.09
N ARG A 156 -6.98 -1.21 -29.11
CA ARG A 156 -8.19 -0.68 -28.46
C ARG A 156 -7.84 0.05 -27.18
N PRO A 157 -8.54 1.15 -26.86
CA PRO A 157 -8.40 1.80 -25.57
C PRO A 157 -8.67 0.82 -24.41
N ALA A 158 -7.73 0.72 -23.48
CA ALA A 158 -7.80 -0.19 -22.35
C ALA A 158 -8.60 0.43 -21.19
N PRO A 159 -9.47 -0.34 -20.51
CA PRO A 159 -9.96 0.07 -19.19
C PRO A 159 -8.79 0.21 -18.23
N VAL A 160 -8.96 0.99 -17.18
CA VAL A 160 -7.85 1.27 -16.26
C VAL A 160 -8.25 1.15 -14.80
N VAL A 161 -7.33 0.63 -13.99
CA VAL A 161 -7.43 0.61 -12.54
C VAL A 161 -6.45 1.63 -11.94
N LEU A 162 -6.97 2.54 -11.12
CA LEU A 162 -6.18 3.36 -10.22
C LEU A 162 -5.89 2.55 -8.95
N GLY A 163 -4.66 2.10 -8.78
CA GLY A 163 -4.18 1.39 -7.59
C GLY A 163 -3.49 2.34 -6.62
N ILE A 164 -3.94 2.37 -5.37
CA ILE A 164 -3.40 3.24 -4.32
C ILE A 164 -2.64 2.40 -3.31
N ALA A 165 -1.40 2.79 -3.00
CA ALA A 165 -0.56 2.11 -2.01
C ALA A 165 -1.11 2.25 -0.58
N GLY A 166 -0.75 1.32 0.32
CA GLY A 166 -1.12 1.36 1.73
C GLY A 166 -0.16 2.19 2.59
N LEU A 167 -0.30 2.11 3.92
CA LEU A 167 0.48 2.90 4.88
C LEU A 167 1.99 2.64 4.79
N ASP A 168 2.39 1.39 4.74
CA ASP A 168 3.77 0.90 4.78
C ASP A 168 4.30 0.47 3.39
N SER A 169 3.40 0.28 2.43
CA SER A 169 3.72 0.04 1.03
C SER A 169 3.90 1.36 0.26
N ARG A 170 4.36 1.27 -0.97
CA ARG A 170 4.52 2.41 -1.89
C ARG A 170 3.92 2.06 -3.24
N LYS A 171 3.78 3.03 -4.13
CA LYS A 171 3.28 2.81 -5.50
C LYS A 171 4.06 1.73 -6.24
N GLU A 172 5.34 1.50 -5.90
CA GLU A 172 6.16 0.40 -6.40
C GLU A 172 5.55 -0.97 -6.06
N ASP A 173 4.99 -1.14 -4.83
CA ASP A 173 4.34 -2.40 -4.43
C ASP A 173 3.04 -2.66 -5.21
N VAL A 174 2.37 -1.62 -5.67
CA VAL A 174 1.20 -1.75 -6.55
C VAL A 174 1.65 -2.06 -7.97
N ALA A 175 2.63 -1.30 -8.47
CA ALA A 175 3.16 -1.40 -9.82
C ALA A 175 3.88 -2.74 -10.10
N ALA A 176 4.51 -3.31 -9.09
CA ALA A 176 5.25 -4.58 -9.19
C ALA A 176 4.42 -5.78 -9.63
N TYR A 177 3.11 -5.75 -9.43
CA TYR A 177 2.20 -6.89 -9.73
C TYR A 177 1.20 -6.55 -10.83
N THR A 178 1.57 -5.72 -11.79
CA THR A 178 0.69 -5.24 -12.86
C THR A 178 0.36 -6.27 -13.93
N ASP A 179 1.18 -7.32 -14.13
CA ASP A 179 0.94 -8.37 -15.13
C ASP A 179 -0.43 -9.03 -14.99
N ARG A 180 -0.95 -9.13 -13.75
CA ARG A 180 -2.29 -9.67 -13.49
C ARG A 180 -3.42 -8.85 -14.12
N TYR A 181 -3.21 -7.57 -14.37
CA TYR A 181 -4.16 -6.69 -15.07
C TYR A 181 -3.92 -6.73 -16.57
N LEU A 182 -2.65 -6.65 -16.98
CA LEU A 182 -2.28 -6.63 -18.40
C LEU A 182 -2.75 -7.87 -19.16
N LYS A 183 -2.67 -9.05 -18.56
CA LYS A 183 -3.16 -10.30 -19.17
C LYS A 183 -4.65 -10.29 -19.51
N HIS A 184 -5.42 -9.41 -18.88
CA HIS A 184 -6.84 -9.18 -19.15
C HIS A 184 -7.08 -7.91 -19.96
N GLY A 185 -6.06 -7.30 -20.55
CA GLY A 185 -6.19 -6.08 -21.33
C GLY A 185 -6.53 -4.82 -20.51
N ILE A 186 -6.23 -4.82 -19.20
CA ILE A 186 -6.49 -3.71 -18.28
C ILE A 186 -5.19 -2.95 -18.03
N ALA A 187 -5.21 -1.64 -18.21
CA ALA A 187 -4.13 -0.76 -17.78
C ALA A 187 -4.20 -0.52 -16.25
N ILE A 188 -3.07 -0.19 -15.67
CA ILE A 188 -3.02 0.17 -14.25
C ILE A 188 -2.10 1.37 -14.03
N ILE A 189 -2.58 2.32 -13.24
CA ILE A 189 -1.78 3.42 -12.72
C ILE A 189 -1.65 3.27 -11.20
N ALA A 190 -0.42 3.32 -10.72
CA ALA A 190 -0.08 3.13 -9.31
C ALA A 190 0.38 4.46 -8.69
N VAL A 191 -0.21 4.83 -7.55
CA VAL A 191 0.11 6.07 -6.83
C VAL A 191 0.35 5.81 -5.34
N ASP A 192 1.12 6.71 -4.71
CA ASP A 192 1.35 6.69 -3.27
C ASP A 192 0.13 7.21 -2.49
N LEU A 193 0.01 6.75 -1.24
CA LEU A 193 -0.92 7.31 -0.26
C LEU A 193 -0.51 8.76 0.08
N PRO A 194 -1.44 9.70 0.27
CA PRO A 194 -1.11 11.04 0.78
C PRO A 194 -0.27 10.96 2.05
N GLY A 195 0.81 11.74 2.11
CA GLY A 195 1.76 11.73 3.23
C GLY A 195 2.84 10.65 3.17
N THR A 196 2.88 9.83 2.10
CA THR A 196 3.88 8.77 1.93
C THR A 196 4.60 8.85 0.57
N GLY A 197 5.69 8.12 0.42
CA GLY A 197 6.40 7.93 -0.85
C GLY A 197 6.84 9.21 -1.54
N GLU A 198 6.40 9.39 -2.78
CA GLU A 198 6.57 10.59 -3.61
C GLU A 198 5.23 11.35 -3.77
N SER A 199 4.30 11.22 -2.80
CA SER A 199 3.06 12.00 -2.79
C SER A 199 3.36 13.50 -2.71
N PRO A 200 2.60 14.38 -3.41
CA PRO A 200 2.72 15.83 -3.27
C PRO A 200 2.29 16.36 -1.89
N HIS A 201 1.50 15.58 -1.15
CA HIS A 201 1.10 15.90 0.21
C HIS A 201 2.15 15.43 1.23
N GLU A 202 2.54 16.31 2.15
CA GLU A 202 3.43 15.97 3.26
C GLU A 202 2.72 15.12 4.33
N ALA A 203 1.41 15.33 4.48
CA ALA A 203 0.52 14.57 5.33
C ALA A 203 -0.86 14.46 4.69
N ALA A 204 -1.60 13.39 5.02
CA ALA A 204 -2.97 13.20 4.58
C ALA A 204 -3.90 14.24 5.22
N GLN A 205 -4.77 14.81 4.43
CA GLN A 205 -5.86 15.68 4.84
C GLN A 205 -7.18 15.11 4.31
N VAL A 206 -8.28 15.47 4.91
CA VAL A 206 -9.61 15.00 4.48
C VAL A 206 -9.85 15.30 3.00
N THR A 207 -9.31 16.41 2.49
CA THR A 207 -9.43 16.85 1.09
C THR A 207 -8.36 16.30 0.16
N SER A 208 -7.49 15.41 0.62
CA SER A 208 -6.43 14.85 -0.23
C SER A 208 -6.93 13.89 -1.32
N ASP A 209 -8.22 13.54 -1.33
CA ASP A 209 -8.87 12.85 -2.45
C ASP A 209 -8.73 13.62 -3.77
N ARG A 210 -8.62 14.96 -3.75
CA ARG A 210 -8.38 15.79 -4.95
C ARG A 210 -7.16 15.36 -5.76
N MET A 211 -6.11 14.82 -5.13
CA MET A 211 -4.97 14.32 -5.91
C MET A 211 -5.34 13.10 -6.77
N PHE A 212 -6.25 12.24 -6.29
CA PHE A 212 -6.72 11.11 -7.08
C PHE A 212 -7.68 11.55 -8.17
N SER A 213 -8.49 12.59 -7.93
CA SER A 213 -9.30 13.24 -8.97
C SER A 213 -8.42 13.74 -10.11
N ALA A 214 -7.29 14.40 -9.80
CA ALA A 214 -6.32 14.85 -10.82
C ALA A 214 -5.69 13.67 -11.59
N VAL A 215 -5.47 12.52 -10.96
CA VAL A 215 -5.01 11.30 -11.66
C VAL A 215 -6.09 10.79 -12.62
N LEU A 216 -7.36 10.80 -12.21
CA LEU A 216 -8.48 10.39 -13.07
C LEU A 216 -8.65 11.36 -14.24
N ASP A 217 -8.52 12.68 -14.00
CA ASP A 217 -8.55 13.70 -15.06
C ASP A 217 -7.43 13.45 -16.09
N TYR A 218 -6.23 13.17 -15.63
CA TYR A 218 -5.10 12.82 -16.50
C TYR A 218 -5.39 11.57 -17.33
N LEU A 219 -5.95 10.52 -16.74
CA LEU A 219 -6.29 9.28 -17.45
C LEU A 219 -7.31 9.50 -18.56
N GLU A 220 -8.27 10.39 -18.38
CA GLU A 220 -9.27 10.74 -19.42
C GLU A 220 -8.64 11.41 -20.65
N THR A 221 -7.48 12.06 -20.49
CA THR A 221 -6.76 12.71 -21.60
C THR A 221 -5.85 11.77 -22.38
N LEU A 222 -5.55 10.56 -21.84
CA LEU A 222 -4.54 9.69 -22.43
C LEU A 222 -5.05 8.90 -23.64
N PRO A 223 -4.42 9.00 -24.81
CA PRO A 223 -4.68 8.08 -25.91
C PRO A 223 -4.41 6.63 -25.48
N GLY A 224 -5.33 5.72 -25.81
CA GLY A 224 -5.22 4.30 -25.47
C GLY A 224 -5.76 3.92 -24.10
N ILE A 225 -6.27 4.87 -23.31
CA ILE A 225 -7.06 4.61 -22.11
C ILE A 225 -8.55 4.87 -22.39
N ASP A 226 -9.40 3.96 -21.94
CA ASP A 226 -10.85 4.15 -21.97
C ASP A 226 -11.30 4.85 -20.69
N GLY A 227 -11.39 6.17 -20.74
CA GLY A 227 -11.82 7.01 -19.61
C GLY A 227 -13.25 6.74 -19.11
N LYS A 228 -14.06 5.94 -19.84
CA LYS A 228 -15.40 5.52 -19.40
C LYS A 228 -15.37 4.21 -18.60
N ARG A 229 -14.24 3.53 -18.56
CA ARG A 229 -14.04 2.27 -17.83
C ARG A 229 -12.89 2.39 -16.84
N MET A 230 -13.05 3.27 -15.86
CA MET A 230 -12.11 3.50 -14.77
C MET A 230 -12.61 2.85 -13.46
N LEU A 231 -11.71 2.28 -12.69
CA LEU A 231 -11.98 1.67 -11.38
C LEU A 231 -10.87 2.07 -10.40
N VAL A 232 -11.21 2.25 -9.12
CA VAL A 232 -10.22 2.48 -8.07
C VAL A 232 -10.06 1.25 -7.19
N GLN A 233 -8.82 0.96 -6.79
CA GLN A 233 -8.49 -0.08 -5.82
C GLN A 233 -7.58 0.47 -4.73
N GLY A 234 -8.07 0.44 -3.48
CA GLY A 234 -7.30 0.74 -2.29
C GLY A 234 -7.10 -0.48 -1.41
N ARG A 235 -5.89 -0.63 -0.83
CA ARG A 235 -5.55 -1.73 0.06
C ARG A 235 -5.09 -1.21 1.41
N SER A 236 -5.57 -1.82 2.51
CA SER A 236 -5.23 -1.36 3.87
C SER A 236 -5.63 0.11 4.06
N ALA A 237 -4.73 0.96 4.50
CA ALA A 237 -5.01 2.38 4.73
C ALA A 237 -5.62 3.09 3.50
N SER A 238 -5.26 2.70 2.28
CA SER A 238 -5.84 3.30 1.08
C SER A 238 -7.23 2.78 0.72
N GLY A 239 -7.73 1.74 1.38
CA GLY A 239 -9.13 1.36 1.28
C GLY A 239 -10.07 2.50 1.68
N TYR A 240 -9.67 3.37 2.61
CA TYR A 240 -10.35 4.61 2.93
C TYR A 240 -10.55 5.50 1.69
N TRP A 241 -9.47 5.72 0.94
CA TRP A 241 -9.52 6.57 -0.25
C TRP A 241 -10.37 5.94 -1.37
N ALA A 242 -10.28 4.61 -1.54
CA ALA A 242 -11.14 3.93 -2.49
C ALA A 242 -12.63 4.06 -2.12
N ALA A 243 -12.96 3.92 -0.83
CA ALA A 243 -14.33 4.15 -0.34
C ALA A 243 -14.77 5.59 -0.59
N LYS A 244 -13.94 6.58 -0.22
CA LYS A 244 -14.25 7.99 -0.42
C LYS A 244 -14.48 8.33 -1.89
N LEU A 245 -13.57 7.91 -2.77
CA LEU A 245 -13.66 8.14 -4.21
C LEU A 245 -14.90 7.50 -4.85
N ALA A 246 -15.41 6.39 -4.29
CA ALA A 246 -16.67 5.83 -4.75
C ALA A 246 -17.86 6.80 -4.60
N TYR A 247 -17.80 7.74 -3.65
CA TYR A 247 -18.78 8.80 -3.48
C TYR A 247 -18.41 10.04 -4.29
N THR A 248 -17.19 10.55 -4.14
CA THR A 248 -16.77 11.83 -4.72
C THR A 248 -16.58 11.76 -6.24
N GLU A 249 -16.24 10.58 -6.77
CA GLU A 249 -15.99 10.34 -8.21
C GLU A 249 -16.99 9.36 -8.83
N ARG A 250 -18.17 9.20 -8.23
CA ARG A 250 -19.17 8.21 -8.63
C ARG A 250 -19.59 8.29 -10.10
N ALA A 251 -19.57 9.49 -10.66
CA ALA A 251 -20.05 9.73 -12.02
C ALA A 251 -19.15 9.09 -13.10
N ARG A 252 -17.86 8.89 -12.81
CA ARG A 252 -16.87 8.36 -13.76
C ARG A 252 -16.27 7.00 -13.36
N LEU A 253 -16.46 6.54 -12.11
CA LEU A 253 -15.96 5.24 -11.68
C LEU A 253 -16.96 4.12 -11.96
N ARG A 254 -16.51 3.05 -12.60
CA ARG A 254 -17.25 1.78 -12.74
C ARG A 254 -17.31 0.98 -11.44
N GLY A 255 -16.47 1.32 -10.49
CA GLY A 255 -16.48 0.74 -9.16
C GLY A 255 -15.25 1.05 -8.32
N ALA A 256 -15.31 0.64 -7.06
CA ALA A 256 -14.23 0.77 -6.09
C ALA A 256 -14.02 -0.54 -5.31
N VAL A 257 -12.77 -0.95 -5.17
CA VAL A 257 -12.38 -2.07 -4.28
C VAL A 257 -11.83 -1.50 -2.98
N VAL A 258 -12.57 -1.70 -1.91
CA VAL A 258 -12.23 -1.31 -0.53
C VAL A 258 -11.67 -2.54 0.19
N HIS A 259 -10.34 -2.73 0.13
CA HIS A 259 -9.71 -3.95 0.64
C HIS A 259 -9.00 -3.68 1.98
N GLY A 260 -9.68 -3.92 3.09
CA GLY A 260 -9.18 -3.67 4.44
C GLY A 260 -9.17 -2.18 4.81
N GLY A 261 -10.11 -1.39 4.27
CA GLY A 261 -10.19 0.05 4.48
C GLY A 261 -10.96 0.44 5.74
N ALA A 262 -10.44 1.43 6.48
CA ALA A 262 -11.14 2.11 7.55
C ALA A 262 -12.17 3.09 6.97
N VAL A 263 -13.33 3.25 7.61
CA VAL A 263 -14.31 4.28 7.20
C VAL A 263 -14.88 5.09 8.36
N HIS A 264 -14.93 4.53 9.57
CA HIS A 264 -15.43 5.22 10.76
C HIS A 264 -14.81 4.66 12.06
N ARG A 265 -15.16 3.42 12.45
CA ARG A 265 -14.79 2.82 13.74
C ARG A 265 -13.28 2.71 13.95
N SER A 266 -12.55 2.40 12.90
CA SER A 266 -11.09 2.29 12.95
C SER A 266 -10.37 3.62 13.20
N PHE A 267 -11.06 4.74 13.04
CA PHE A 267 -10.55 6.07 13.36
C PHE A 267 -10.91 6.54 14.79
N GLN A 268 -11.76 5.80 15.50
CA GLN A 268 -12.18 6.17 16.85
C GLN A 268 -11.14 5.73 17.90
N PRO A 269 -10.99 6.49 19.01
CA PRO A 269 -9.99 6.21 20.04
C PRO A 269 -10.06 4.79 20.61
N GLU A 270 -11.29 4.26 20.77
CA GLU A 270 -11.54 2.94 21.34
C GLU A 270 -10.94 1.82 20.52
N TRP A 271 -10.83 1.98 19.21
CA TRP A 271 -10.17 1.04 18.30
C TRP A 271 -8.72 1.40 18.04
N LEU A 272 -8.42 2.66 17.76
CA LEU A 272 -7.09 3.08 17.30
C LEU A 272 -6.02 2.81 18.38
N ARG A 273 -6.30 3.10 19.65
CA ARG A 273 -5.34 2.88 20.74
C ARG A 273 -4.92 1.40 20.89
N PRO A 274 -5.81 0.41 20.98
CA PRO A 274 -5.41 -0.98 21.03
C PRO A 274 -4.78 -1.48 19.72
N ALA A 275 -5.24 -1.01 18.55
CA ALA A 275 -4.72 -1.40 17.25
C ALA A 275 -3.22 -1.06 17.08
N LEU A 276 -2.75 0.04 17.67
CA LEU A 276 -1.33 0.43 17.65
C LEU A 276 -0.42 -0.52 18.43
N LYS A 277 -0.97 -1.33 19.32
CA LYS A 277 -0.24 -2.31 20.15
C LYS A 277 -0.20 -3.70 19.52
N THR A 278 -0.86 -3.91 18.39
CA THR A 278 -0.88 -5.22 17.74
C THR A 278 0.49 -5.56 17.16
N GLY A 279 0.89 -6.82 17.28
CA GLY A 279 2.20 -7.30 16.81
C GLY A 279 2.30 -7.51 15.28
N GLU A 280 1.34 -7.00 14.48
CA GLU A 280 1.36 -7.17 13.02
C GLU A 280 2.50 -6.38 12.36
N TYR A 281 2.77 -5.17 12.83
CA TYR A 281 3.97 -4.44 12.42
C TYR A 281 5.20 -4.98 13.14
N LEU A 282 6.30 -5.06 12.42
CA LEU A 282 7.59 -5.45 13.02
C LEU A 282 8.07 -4.38 13.99
N TYR A 283 7.90 -3.10 13.62
CA TYR A 283 8.28 -1.91 14.39
C TYR A 283 7.69 -0.64 13.75
N ASP A 284 7.81 0.51 14.43
CA ASP A 284 7.55 1.88 13.96
C ASP A 284 6.12 2.10 13.38
N TYR A 285 5.09 1.40 13.92
CA TYR A 285 3.72 1.53 13.41
C TYR A 285 3.11 2.89 13.77
N LEU A 286 3.35 3.37 14.99
CA LEU A 286 2.89 4.70 15.43
C LEU A 286 3.54 5.78 14.58
N GLU A 287 4.85 5.75 14.40
CA GLU A 287 5.61 6.73 13.62
C GLU A 287 5.16 6.78 12.15
N ALA A 288 4.82 5.61 11.56
CA ALA A 288 4.27 5.57 10.22
C ALA A 288 2.90 6.26 10.13
N LYS A 289 2.05 6.08 11.13
CA LYS A 289 0.76 6.79 11.20
C LYS A 289 0.95 8.29 11.48
N GLU A 290 1.81 8.65 12.44
CA GLU A 290 2.13 10.05 12.76
C GLU A 290 2.60 10.79 11.51
N LYS A 291 3.54 10.20 10.76
CA LYS A 291 4.01 10.78 9.50
C LYS A 291 2.88 10.95 8.49
N THR A 292 2.04 9.93 8.33
CA THR A 292 0.96 9.94 7.34
C THR A 292 -0.12 10.96 7.67
N PHE A 293 -0.49 11.12 8.94
CA PHE A 293 -1.51 12.07 9.39
C PHE A 293 -0.93 13.44 9.79
N GLY A 294 0.40 13.64 9.72
CA GLY A 294 1.07 14.85 10.19
C GLY A 294 0.90 15.07 11.68
N ALA A 295 0.89 13.99 12.45
CA ALA A 295 0.66 14.03 13.90
C ALA A 295 1.97 14.13 14.68
N SER A 296 1.91 14.77 15.85
CA SER A 296 3.02 14.96 16.79
C SER A 296 2.81 14.14 18.07
N GLY A 297 2.58 12.82 17.92
CA GLY A 297 2.32 11.92 19.02
C GLY A 297 0.93 11.30 18.99
N LEU A 298 0.70 10.34 19.91
CA LEU A 298 -0.48 9.49 19.93
C LEU A 298 -1.80 10.29 20.07
N GLU A 299 -1.84 11.27 20.96
CA GLU A 299 -3.08 12.03 21.22
C GLU A 299 -3.46 12.91 20.02
N ASP A 300 -2.47 13.55 19.40
CA ASP A 300 -2.68 14.35 18.17
C ASP A 300 -3.09 13.43 16.99
N LEU A 301 -2.49 12.24 16.88
CA LEU A 301 -2.91 11.25 15.91
C LEU A 301 -4.37 10.83 16.07
N ILE A 302 -4.80 10.58 17.31
CA ILE A 302 -6.17 10.20 17.61
C ILE A 302 -7.13 11.33 17.22
N GLU A 303 -6.81 12.56 17.60
CA GLU A 303 -7.66 13.70 17.28
C GLU A 303 -7.78 13.92 15.77
N LYS A 304 -6.67 13.91 15.04
CA LYS A 304 -6.66 14.05 13.58
C LYS A 304 -7.38 12.90 12.87
N SER A 305 -7.25 11.67 13.37
CA SER A 305 -7.86 10.50 12.75
C SER A 305 -9.39 10.55 12.72
N LYS A 306 -10.04 11.14 13.74
CA LYS A 306 -11.51 11.28 13.80
C LYS A 306 -12.08 12.02 12.58
N HIS A 307 -11.37 13.03 12.07
CA HIS A 307 -11.81 13.79 10.90
C HIS A 307 -11.92 12.95 9.62
N PHE A 308 -11.28 11.79 9.57
CA PHE A 308 -11.36 10.87 8.42
C PHE A 308 -12.61 9.96 8.45
N SER A 309 -13.48 10.07 9.44
CA SER A 309 -14.74 9.33 9.44
C SER A 309 -15.63 9.73 8.26
N LEU A 310 -15.87 8.82 7.32
CA LEU A 310 -16.79 9.05 6.20
C LEU A 310 -18.24 9.17 6.68
N LEU A 311 -18.59 8.51 7.80
CA LEU A 311 -19.91 8.63 8.42
C LEU A 311 -20.13 10.07 8.93
N ASP A 312 -19.17 10.61 9.69
CA ASP A 312 -19.28 11.96 10.26
C ASP A 312 -19.16 13.05 9.18
N GLN A 313 -18.53 12.74 8.04
CA GLN A 313 -18.54 13.60 6.85
C GLN A 313 -19.87 13.56 6.08
N GLY A 314 -20.83 12.71 6.47
CA GLY A 314 -22.13 12.56 5.81
C GLY A 314 -22.06 11.97 4.40
N LEU A 315 -20.98 11.25 4.07
CA LEU A 315 -20.78 10.66 2.74
C LEU A 315 -21.51 9.33 2.57
N LEU A 316 -21.65 8.54 3.66
CA LEU A 316 -22.10 7.15 3.53
C LEU A 316 -23.52 7.00 3.02
N ASP A 317 -24.40 7.99 3.24
CA ASP A 317 -25.79 8.01 2.76
C ASP A 317 -25.95 8.66 1.39
N GLN A 318 -24.83 9.14 0.78
CA GLN A 318 -24.86 9.65 -0.57
C GLN A 318 -24.82 8.53 -1.62
N PRO A 319 -25.33 8.75 -2.84
CA PRO A 319 -25.16 7.81 -3.92
C PRO A 319 -23.70 7.54 -4.22
N SER A 320 -23.33 6.28 -4.50
CA SER A 320 -21.95 5.87 -4.75
C SER A 320 -21.77 5.08 -6.03
N ALA A 321 -20.54 5.00 -6.53
CA ALA A 321 -20.16 3.96 -7.48
C ALA A 321 -20.25 2.58 -6.80
N PRO A 322 -20.46 1.49 -7.55
CA PRO A 322 -20.47 0.14 -7.00
C PRO A 322 -19.20 -0.17 -6.18
N MET A 323 -19.33 -0.84 -5.05
CA MET A 323 -18.20 -1.20 -4.19
C MET A 323 -18.11 -2.70 -3.95
N LEU A 324 -16.87 -3.21 -3.92
CA LEU A 324 -16.53 -4.48 -3.30
C LEU A 324 -15.75 -4.20 -2.02
N VAL A 325 -16.28 -4.63 -0.89
CA VAL A 325 -15.65 -4.47 0.43
C VAL A 325 -15.07 -5.82 0.87
N VAL A 326 -13.76 -5.86 1.11
CA VAL A 326 -13.03 -7.10 1.46
C VAL A 326 -12.31 -6.92 2.78
N ASN A 327 -12.56 -7.80 3.76
CA ASN A 327 -11.80 -7.78 5.01
C ASN A 327 -11.84 -9.15 5.74
N GLY A 328 -11.15 -9.23 6.87
CA GLY A 328 -11.19 -10.36 7.80
C GLY A 328 -11.95 -10.00 9.09
N ALA A 329 -12.68 -10.97 9.63
CA ALA A 329 -13.40 -10.77 10.89
C ALA A 329 -12.47 -10.60 12.10
N ARG A 330 -11.19 -11.01 11.96
CA ARG A 330 -10.15 -10.92 13.00
C ARG A 330 -9.09 -9.85 12.67
N ASP A 331 -9.44 -8.90 11.83
CA ASP A 331 -8.52 -7.81 11.48
C ASP A 331 -8.23 -6.96 12.73
N SER A 332 -6.95 -6.85 13.09
CA SER A 332 -6.47 -6.10 14.24
C SER A 332 -6.06 -4.66 13.91
N GLN A 333 -5.97 -4.31 12.63
CA GLN A 333 -5.63 -2.96 12.16
C GLN A 333 -6.87 -2.15 11.79
N THR A 334 -7.81 -2.78 11.07
CA THR A 334 -9.04 -2.16 10.61
C THR A 334 -10.22 -3.05 11.00
N THR A 335 -11.08 -2.57 11.89
CA THR A 335 -12.18 -3.40 12.40
C THR A 335 -13.15 -3.83 11.31
N VAL A 336 -13.62 -5.07 11.39
CA VAL A 336 -14.69 -5.58 10.51
C VAL A 336 -15.99 -4.78 10.66
N ALA A 337 -16.19 -4.06 11.76
CA ALA A 337 -17.34 -3.17 11.95
C ALA A 337 -17.43 -2.09 10.86
N ASP A 338 -16.28 -1.65 10.31
CA ASP A 338 -16.28 -0.70 9.20
C ASP A 338 -16.85 -1.30 7.90
N VAL A 339 -16.74 -2.61 7.69
CA VAL A 339 -17.42 -3.32 6.59
C VAL A 339 -18.93 -3.22 6.77
N PHE A 340 -19.44 -3.53 7.97
CA PHE A 340 -20.88 -3.50 8.25
C PHE A 340 -21.44 -2.08 8.15
N ILE A 341 -20.72 -1.06 8.63
CA ILE A 341 -21.12 0.34 8.47
C ILE A 341 -21.28 0.68 6.98
N LEU A 342 -20.35 0.27 6.11
CA LEU A 342 -20.49 0.49 4.67
C LEU A 342 -21.72 -0.22 4.08
N LEU A 343 -22.07 -1.40 4.58
CA LEU A 343 -23.21 -2.19 4.08
C LEU A 343 -24.56 -1.66 4.59
N GLU A 344 -24.58 -1.01 5.75
CA GLU A 344 -25.79 -0.47 6.38
C GLU A 344 -26.21 0.89 5.79
N HIS A 345 -25.32 1.57 5.03
CA HIS A 345 -25.55 2.91 4.54
C HIS A 345 -25.56 3.00 3.00
N GLY A 346 -26.41 3.86 2.47
CA GLY A 346 -26.44 4.23 1.03
C GLY A 346 -26.79 3.07 0.09
N ASP A 347 -26.20 3.08 -1.11
CA ASP A 347 -26.48 2.07 -2.14
C ASP A 347 -25.96 0.67 -1.74
N ALA A 348 -26.58 -0.39 -2.32
CA ALA A 348 -26.18 -1.78 -2.10
C ALA A 348 -24.74 -2.06 -2.55
N LYS A 349 -24.00 -2.80 -1.74
CA LYS A 349 -22.59 -3.14 -1.94
C LYS A 349 -22.36 -4.64 -1.88
N GLU A 350 -21.32 -5.12 -2.55
CA GLU A 350 -20.85 -6.49 -2.42
C GLU A 350 -19.79 -6.56 -1.31
N ALA A 351 -19.82 -7.60 -0.48
CA ALA A 351 -18.80 -7.81 0.55
C ALA A 351 -18.27 -9.24 0.55
N TRP A 352 -16.99 -9.39 0.85
CA TRP A 352 -16.35 -10.66 1.16
C TRP A 352 -15.61 -10.54 2.50
N VAL A 353 -16.04 -11.30 3.49
CA VAL A 353 -15.43 -11.29 4.82
C VAL A 353 -14.96 -12.70 5.17
N ASN A 354 -13.64 -12.86 5.38
CA ASN A 354 -13.09 -14.11 5.87
C ASN A 354 -13.28 -14.21 7.39
N PRO A 355 -14.10 -15.15 7.92
CA PRO A 355 -14.36 -15.25 9.35
C PRO A 355 -13.12 -15.63 10.18
N LYS A 356 -12.12 -16.27 9.56
CA LYS A 356 -10.83 -16.61 10.19
C LYS A 356 -9.69 -15.66 9.82
N GLY A 357 -9.93 -14.74 8.88
CA GLY A 357 -8.95 -13.83 8.34
C GLY A 357 -8.58 -12.69 9.28
N GLY A 358 -7.31 -12.34 9.32
CA GLY A 358 -6.78 -11.10 9.88
C GLY A 358 -6.88 -9.94 8.89
N HIS A 359 -5.93 -9.02 8.97
CA HIS A 359 -5.92 -7.80 8.15
C HIS A 359 -6.05 -8.10 6.65
N MET A 360 -7.00 -7.42 6.00
CA MET A 360 -7.34 -7.61 4.58
C MET A 360 -7.90 -9.00 4.25
N GLY A 361 -8.43 -9.75 5.22
CA GLY A 361 -9.00 -11.08 5.02
C GLY A 361 -8.00 -12.23 4.95
N ARG A 362 -6.71 -11.97 5.15
CA ARG A 362 -5.64 -12.96 5.01
C ARG A 362 -5.69 -14.05 6.06
N SER A 363 -5.54 -15.30 5.64
CA SER A 363 -5.32 -16.47 6.47
C SER A 363 -4.40 -17.46 5.74
N PRO A 364 -3.95 -18.56 6.36
CA PRO A 364 -3.18 -19.59 5.66
C PRO A 364 -3.91 -20.16 4.44
N GLU A 365 -5.23 -20.35 4.53
CA GLU A 365 -6.07 -20.86 3.44
C GLU A 365 -6.37 -19.79 2.38
N TRP A 366 -6.33 -18.52 2.78
CA TRP A 366 -6.60 -17.37 1.94
C TRP A 366 -5.42 -16.38 1.97
N PRO A 367 -4.28 -16.72 1.36
CA PRO A 367 -3.20 -15.75 1.19
C PRO A 367 -3.63 -14.60 0.29
N GLN A 368 -2.90 -13.49 0.34
CA GLN A 368 -3.22 -12.27 -0.41
C GLN A 368 -3.44 -12.52 -1.91
N SER A 369 -2.63 -13.39 -2.50
CA SER A 369 -2.77 -13.74 -3.93
C SER A 369 -4.10 -14.42 -4.24
N ALA A 370 -4.51 -15.38 -3.41
CA ALA A 370 -5.79 -16.08 -3.59
C ALA A 370 -6.99 -15.13 -3.47
N ILE A 371 -6.97 -14.22 -2.47
CA ILE A 371 -8.05 -13.21 -2.33
C ILE A 371 -8.10 -12.32 -3.58
N VAL A 372 -6.95 -11.86 -4.06
CA VAL A 372 -6.92 -11.02 -5.26
C VAL A 372 -7.41 -11.78 -6.49
N GLU A 373 -6.97 -13.01 -6.71
CA GLU A 373 -7.29 -13.77 -7.91
C GLU A 373 -8.73 -14.32 -7.91
N GLN A 374 -9.25 -14.75 -6.75
CA GLN A 374 -10.55 -15.43 -6.67
C GLN A 374 -11.70 -14.51 -6.26
N VAL A 375 -11.42 -13.35 -5.64
CA VAL A 375 -12.45 -12.42 -5.17
C VAL A 375 -12.37 -11.08 -5.89
N VAL A 376 -11.20 -10.44 -5.86
CA VAL A 376 -11.04 -9.07 -6.36
C VAL A 376 -11.03 -9.00 -7.89
N MET A 377 -10.19 -9.82 -8.54
CA MET A 377 -10.07 -9.78 -10.01
C MET A 377 -11.37 -10.15 -10.74
N PRO A 378 -12.10 -11.21 -10.36
CA PRO A 378 -13.39 -11.52 -11.00
C PRO A 378 -14.39 -10.36 -10.90
N TRP A 379 -14.41 -9.65 -9.77
CA TRP A 379 -15.25 -8.49 -9.60
C TRP A 379 -14.82 -7.32 -10.50
N ILE A 380 -13.53 -7.01 -10.55
CA ILE A 380 -12.97 -5.98 -11.43
C ILE A 380 -13.32 -6.26 -12.90
N LEU A 381 -13.14 -7.51 -13.35
CA LEU A 381 -13.44 -7.91 -14.73
C LEU A 381 -14.92 -7.68 -15.09
N ARG A 382 -15.83 -8.09 -14.18
CA ARG A 382 -17.28 -7.83 -14.38
C ARG A 382 -17.58 -6.33 -14.47
N ARG A 383 -16.99 -5.50 -13.60
CA ARG A 383 -17.26 -4.05 -13.57
C ARG A 383 -16.68 -3.31 -14.77
N LEU A 384 -15.54 -3.75 -15.26
CA LEU A 384 -14.90 -3.17 -16.45
C LEU A 384 -15.37 -3.82 -17.77
N GLU A 385 -16.30 -4.76 -17.71
CA GLU A 385 -16.84 -5.47 -18.89
C GLU A 385 -15.72 -6.08 -19.75
N VAL A 386 -14.79 -6.76 -19.09
CA VAL A 386 -13.66 -7.48 -19.70
C VAL A 386 -13.89 -8.97 -19.60
N ALA A 387 -13.65 -9.71 -20.70
CA ALA A 387 -13.70 -11.18 -20.69
C ALA A 387 -12.68 -11.74 -19.68
N GLY A 388 -13.10 -12.73 -18.90
CA GLY A 388 -12.28 -13.40 -17.88
C GLY A 388 -11.21 -14.33 -18.46
#